data_d1b4e7d554ed808babe7941339101841
#
_entry.id   d1b4e7d554ed808babe7941339101841
#
_cell.length_a   1.000
_cell.length_b   1.000
_cell.length_c   1.000
_cell.angle_alpha   90.00
_cell.angle_beta   90.00
_cell.angle_gamma   90.00
#
_symmetry.space_group_name_H-M   'P 1'
#
loop_
_entity.id
_entity.type
_entity.pdbx_description
1 polymer ?
#
loop_
_entity_poly.entity_id
_entity_poly.type
_entity_poly.pdbx_seq_one_letter_code
_entity_poly.pdbx_strand_id
1 'polypeptide(L)' 'MPAEEGTNIVVTLDDLLHARRMTLTELAERVGLTIANLSILKTGKARAIRFSTLEAICRELECQPGDLLAYQPGG' A
#
# COMPACT_ATOMS: atom_id res chain seq x y z
N MET A 1 -18.33 -12.81 9.44
CA MET A 1 -17.81 -12.95 8.80
C MET A 1 -17.02 -12.17 8.39
N PRO A 2 -16.46 -12.03 8.72
CA PRO A 2 -15.52 -11.22 8.27
C PRO A 2 -15.37 -11.11 6.84
N ALA A 3 -16.08 -11.80 6.12
CA ALA A 3 -15.95 -11.72 4.69
C ALA A 3 -16.20 -10.31 4.18
N GLU A 4 -17.03 -9.57 4.88
CA GLU A 4 -17.29 -8.22 4.42
C GLU A 4 -16.10 -7.31 4.60
N GLU A 5 -15.08 -7.77 5.31
CA GLU A 5 -13.88 -6.97 5.45
C GLU A 5 -12.87 -7.26 4.37
N GLY A 6 -13.02 -8.35 3.68
CA GLY A 6 -12.13 -8.69 2.60
C GLY A 6 -12.60 -8.09 1.30
N THR A 7 -11.66 -7.77 0.44
CA THR A 7 -11.97 -7.31 -0.91
C THR A 7 -11.04 -8.02 -1.87
N ASN A 8 -11.32 -7.86 -3.15
CA ASN A 8 -10.43 -8.39 -4.18
C ASN A 8 -9.42 -7.33 -4.64
N ILE A 9 -9.22 -6.32 -3.82
CA ILE A 9 -8.18 -5.34 -4.09
C ILE A 9 -6.87 -5.87 -3.53
N VAL A 10 -5.85 -5.89 -4.37
CA VAL A 10 -4.52 -6.39 -4.03
C VAL A 10 -3.58 -5.21 -3.89
N VAL A 11 -2.79 -5.20 -2.83
CA VAL A 11 -1.80 -4.16 -2.60
C VAL A 11 -0.43 -4.72 -2.95
N THR A 12 0.25 -4.07 -3.87
CA THR A 12 1.57 -4.53 -4.35
C THR A 12 2.69 -3.66 -3.81
N LEU A 13 2.53 -3.13 -2.60
CA LEU A 13 3.50 -2.24 -2.00
C LEU A 13 4.87 -2.90 -1.85
N ASP A 14 4.89 -4.17 -1.46
CA ASP A 14 6.15 -4.88 -1.24
C ASP A 14 6.96 -4.97 -2.53
N ASP A 15 6.29 -5.27 -3.63
CA ASP A 15 6.97 -5.34 -4.93
C ASP A 15 7.56 -4.00 -5.33
N LEU A 16 6.84 -2.92 -5.06
CA LEU A 16 7.32 -1.58 -5.39
C LEU A 16 8.50 -1.19 -4.52
N LEU A 17 8.47 -1.56 -3.24
CA LEU A 17 9.59 -1.30 -2.36
C LEU A 17 10.84 -2.03 -2.84
N HIS A 18 10.70 -3.28 -3.24
CA HIS A 18 11.81 -4.05 -3.79
C HIS A 18 12.33 -3.40 -5.08
N ALA A 19 11.45 -2.99 -5.96
CA ALA A 19 11.85 -2.37 -7.23
C ALA A 19 12.62 -1.07 -7.00
N ARG A 20 12.29 -0.33 -5.95
CA ARG A 20 12.93 0.94 -5.64
C ARG A 20 14.06 0.79 -4.62
N ARG A 21 14.33 -0.43 -4.16
CA ARG A 21 15.36 -0.72 -3.17
C ARG A 21 15.15 0.13 -1.91
N MET A 22 13.90 0.24 -1.49
CA MET A 22 13.51 1.02 -0.33
C MET A 22 12.92 0.10 0.71
N THR A 23 13.22 0.36 1.99
CA THR A 23 12.65 -0.42 3.08
C THR A 23 11.33 0.20 3.51
N LEU A 24 10.51 -0.60 4.19
CA LEU A 24 9.25 -0.09 4.73
C LEU A 24 9.51 1.04 5.72
N THR A 25 10.58 0.92 6.52
CA THR A 25 10.96 1.97 7.47
C THR A 25 11.28 3.27 6.77
N GLU A 26 12.03 3.21 5.68
CA GLU A 26 12.35 4.42 4.92
C GLU A 26 11.09 5.06 4.36
N LEU A 27 10.20 4.26 3.81
CA LEU A 27 8.97 4.82 3.26
C LEU A 27 8.13 5.46 4.36
N ALA A 28 8.02 4.80 5.52
CA ALA A 28 7.27 5.36 6.64
C ALA A 28 7.78 6.73 7.02
N GLU A 29 9.10 6.88 7.09
CA GLU A 29 9.72 8.17 7.42
C GLU A 29 9.42 9.22 6.37
N ARG A 30 9.49 8.84 5.09
CA ARG A 30 9.30 9.79 4.01
C ARG A 30 7.86 10.27 3.89
N VAL A 31 6.90 9.40 4.18
CA VAL A 31 5.49 9.78 4.04
C VAL A 31 4.87 10.24 5.36
N GLY A 32 5.62 10.15 6.46
CA GLY A 32 5.11 10.62 7.75
C GLY A 32 4.11 9.68 8.40
N LEU A 33 4.19 8.39 8.11
CA LEU A 33 3.32 7.39 8.71
C LEU A 33 4.13 6.50 9.64
N THR A 34 3.43 5.75 10.49
CA THR A 34 4.09 4.76 11.32
C THR A 34 4.34 3.50 10.51
N ILE A 35 5.36 2.74 10.92
CA ILE A 35 5.64 1.46 10.29
C ILE A 35 4.43 0.53 10.44
N ALA A 36 3.75 0.60 11.59
CA ALA A 36 2.57 -0.23 11.83
C ALA A 36 1.48 0.04 10.81
N ASN A 37 1.20 1.32 10.51
CA ASN A 37 0.17 1.66 9.54
C ASN A 37 0.55 1.20 8.13
N LEU A 38 1.81 1.37 7.75
CA LEU A 38 2.25 0.88 6.44
C LEU A 38 2.23 -0.64 6.37
N SER A 39 2.53 -1.30 7.47
CA SER A 39 2.49 -2.76 7.51
C SER A 39 1.07 -3.28 7.30
N ILE A 40 0.08 -2.61 7.88
CA ILE A 40 -1.31 -2.96 7.68
C ILE A 40 -1.67 -2.84 6.20
N LEU A 41 -1.23 -1.78 5.56
CA LEU A 41 -1.47 -1.60 4.13
C LEU A 41 -0.73 -2.67 3.32
N LYS A 42 0.53 -2.92 3.64
CA LYS A 42 1.37 -3.86 2.91
C LYS A 42 0.79 -5.27 2.94
N THR A 43 0.23 -5.67 4.07
CA THR A 43 -0.31 -7.03 4.22
C THR A 43 -1.74 -7.17 3.68
N GLY A 44 -2.30 -6.09 3.12
CA GLY A 44 -3.63 -6.16 2.54
C GLY A 44 -4.75 -6.12 3.55
N LYS A 45 -4.46 -5.72 4.78
CA LYS A 45 -5.47 -5.66 5.83
C LYS A 45 -6.12 -4.30 5.97
N ALA A 46 -5.66 -3.32 5.20
CA ALA A 46 -6.24 -1.98 5.26
C ALA A 46 -7.61 -2.01 4.60
N ARG A 47 -8.57 -1.30 5.22
CA ARG A 47 -9.92 -1.19 4.67
C ARG A 47 -10.10 0.07 3.86
N ALA A 48 -9.22 1.03 4.04
CA ALA A 48 -9.30 2.31 3.36
C ALA A 48 -7.91 2.93 3.35
N ILE A 49 -7.73 3.85 2.42
CA ILE A 49 -6.51 4.64 2.38
C ILE A 49 -6.93 6.06 2.00
N ARG A 50 -6.36 7.04 2.68
CA ARG A 50 -6.64 8.42 2.34
C ARG A 50 -5.92 8.78 1.05
N PHE A 51 -6.55 9.61 0.24
CA PHE A 51 -5.92 10.04 -1.01
C PHE A 51 -4.59 10.76 -0.74
N SER A 52 -4.51 11.52 0.35
CA SER A 52 -3.24 12.20 0.68
C SER A 52 -2.13 11.19 0.96
N THR A 53 -2.46 10.08 1.63
CA THR A 53 -1.49 9.03 1.90
C THR A 53 -1.09 8.33 0.61
N LEU A 54 -2.08 8.02 -0.23
CA LEU A 54 -1.84 7.38 -1.52
C LEU A 54 -0.93 8.24 -2.37
N GLU A 55 -1.21 9.54 -2.41
CA GLU A 55 -0.39 10.47 -3.18
C GLU A 55 1.05 10.48 -2.68
N ALA A 56 1.23 10.53 -1.35
CA ALA A 56 2.58 10.57 -0.78
C ALA A 56 3.37 9.31 -1.12
N ILE A 57 2.72 8.15 -1.06
CA ILE A 57 3.37 6.89 -1.41
C ILE A 57 3.75 6.89 -2.88
N CYS A 58 2.83 7.30 -3.74
CA CYS A 58 3.10 7.34 -5.18
C CYS A 58 4.24 8.29 -5.50
N ARG A 59 4.29 9.43 -4.83
CA ARG A 59 5.37 10.39 -5.05
C ARG A 59 6.72 9.81 -4.64
N GLU A 60 6.77 9.17 -3.47
CA GLU A 60 8.05 8.64 -2.97
C GLU A 60 8.52 7.43 -3.75
N LEU A 61 7.60 6.61 -4.24
CA LEU A 61 7.96 5.43 -5.00
C LEU A 61 7.95 5.69 -6.51
N GLU A 62 7.61 6.91 -6.93
CA GLU A 62 7.57 7.30 -8.33
C GLU A 62 6.70 6.33 -9.13
N CYS A 63 5.49 6.13 -8.66
CA CYS A 63 4.56 5.21 -9.30
C CYS A 63 3.16 5.81 -9.35
N GLN A 64 2.28 5.12 -10.05
CA GLN A 64 0.89 5.51 -10.15
C GLN A 64 0.06 4.66 -9.18
N PRO A 65 -1.14 5.13 -8.78
CA PRO A 65 -2.00 4.30 -7.92
C PRO A 65 -2.27 2.93 -8.52
N GLY A 66 -2.37 2.82 -9.84
CA GLY A 66 -2.58 1.54 -10.48
C GLY A 66 -1.40 0.59 -10.41
N ASP A 67 -0.23 1.12 -10.06
CA ASP A 67 0.94 0.27 -9.82
C ASP A 67 0.93 -0.29 -8.41
N LEU A 68 0.22 0.38 -7.51
CA LEU A 68 0.19 0.02 -6.10
C LEU A 68 -1.04 -0.82 -5.74
N LEU A 69 -2.15 -0.56 -6.40
CA LEU A 69 -3.43 -1.20 -6.11
C LEU A 69 -3.94 -1.87 -7.38
N ALA A 70 -4.47 -3.07 -7.23
CA ALA A 70 -5.02 -3.80 -8.36
C ALA A 70 -6.30 -4.49 -7.93
N TYR A 71 -7.18 -4.76 -8.88
CA TYR A 71 -8.39 -5.51 -8.63
C TYR A 71 -8.25 -6.87 -9.32
N GLN A 72 -8.46 -7.93 -8.55
CA GLN A 72 -8.37 -9.29 -9.08
C GLN A 72 -9.72 -9.97 -8.86
N PRO A 73 -10.59 -9.96 -9.87
CA PRO A 73 -11.91 -10.56 -9.74
C PRO A 73 -11.82 -12.08 -9.58
N GLY A 74 -12.79 -12.65 -8.93
CA GLY A 74 -12.87 -14.08 -8.80
C GLY A 74 -11.91 -14.66 -7.81
N GLY A 75 -11.39 -13.85 -6.96
CA GLY A 75 -10.36 -14.17 -5.96
C GLY A 75 -10.53 -15.45 -5.28
#